data_65299c39e0fa646146c47614e5caf34d
#
_entry.id   65299c39e0fa646146c47614e5caf34d
#
_cell.length_a   1.000
_cell.length_b   1.000
_cell.length_c   1.000
_cell.angle_alpha   90.00
_cell.angle_beta   90.00
_cell.angle_gamma   90.00
#
_symmetry.space_group_name_H-M   'P 1'
#
loop_
_entity.id
_entity.type
_entity.pdbx_description
1 polymer ?
#
loop_
_entity_poly.entity_id
_entity_poly.type
_entity_poly.pdbx_seq_one_letter_code
_entity_poly.pdbx_strand_id
1 'polypeptide(L)'
;MVPVRVAIQGIKGSNHHQVADDFFKSEVELVECLSFHALVDALLAGKADKGIMAIENSIAGSIIPNYALVCENHLHIIGEHYLNIHHYVMALPGQEISDIREVRSHPMALLQCREYLKTQPHIKMVEDVDTAETARKIHQEQLRGIAAIAPQVAAALYGLDILARDIQTIPNNATRFIVVKTTNKVLPREEIDKASLRFITDHKRGSLATVLNVMSDCNLNLTKIQSLPVIETPWKYSFFVDVTFELYSDFEKAKSLISILTEDFQLLGEYKNARI
;
A
#
# COMPACT_ATOMS: atom_id res chain seq x y z
N MET A 1 0.40 -21.19 19.01
CA MET A 1 0.43 -19.71 19.13
C MET A 1 -0.87 -19.19 18.52
N VAL A 2 -1.47 -18.17 19.08
CA VAL A 2 -2.64 -17.51 18.46
C VAL A 2 -2.13 -16.83 17.19
N PRO A 3 -2.78 -17.01 16.02
CA PRO A 3 -2.38 -16.34 14.79
C PRO A 3 -2.48 -14.82 14.96
N VAL A 4 -1.57 -14.09 14.31
CA VAL A 4 -1.60 -12.63 14.30
C VAL A 4 -2.78 -12.16 13.46
N ARG A 5 -3.63 -11.28 14.00
CA ARG A 5 -4.75 -10.68 13.29
C ARG A 5 -4.28 -9.50 12.47
N VAL A 6 -4.49 -9.56 11.16
CA VAL A 6 -4.01 -8.53 10.21
C VAL A 6 -5.17 -7.92 9.48
N ALA A 7 -5.41 -6.61 9.69
CA ALA A 7 -6.40 -5.85 8.94
C ALA A 7 -5.88 -5.52 7.53
N ILE A 8 -6.70 -5.80 6.54
CA ILE A 8 -6.45 -5.50 5.14
C ILE A 8 -7.61 -4.70 4.54
N GLN A 9 -7.32 -3.78 3.60
CA GLN A 9 -8.36 -3.18 2.79
C GLN A 9 -8.72 -4.15 1.65
N GLY A 10 -10.02 -4.43 1.48
CA GLY A 10 -10.52 -5.46 0.58
C GLY A 10 -10.72 -6.79 1.28
N ILE A 11 -10.76 -7.85 0.51
CA ILE A 11 -11.05 -9.22 0.96
C ILE A 11 -9.91 -10.19 0.67
N LYS A 12 -10.04 -11.43 1.11
CA LYS A 12 -9.16 -12.54 0.68
C LYS A 12 -9.08 -12.61 -0.84
N GLY A 13 -7.88 -12.78 -1.37
CA GLY A 13 -7.62 -12.76 -2.81
C GLY A 13 -7.20 -11.38 -3.35
N SER A 14 -7.20 -10.32 -2.53
CA SER A 14 -6.68 -8.99 -2.91
C SER A 14 -5.15 -8.93 -2.87
N ASN A 15 -4.59 -7.84 -3.44
CA ASN A 15 -3.15 -7.55 -3.31
C ASN A 15 -2.73 -7.37 -1.85
N HIS A 16 -3.58 -6.82 -0.98
CA HIS A 16 -3.30 -6.70 0.46
C HIS A 16 -3.19 -8.07 1.13
N HIS A 17 -4.02 -9.05 0.73
CA HIS A 17 -3.89 -10.43 1.20
C HIS A 17 -2.54 -11.02 0.80
N GLN A 18 -2.14 -10.88 -0.48
CA GLN A 18 -0.83 -11.35 -0.94
C GLN A 18 0.32 -10.73 -0.15
N VAL A 19 0.25 -9.42 0.12
CA VAL A 19 1.24 -8.73 0.97
C VAL A 19 1.27 -9.29 2.39
N ALA A 20 0.11 -9.68 2.95
CA ALA A 20 0.07 -10.32 4.26
C ALA A 20 0.85 -11.64 4.26
N ASP A 21 0.63 -12.49 3.26
CA ASP A 21 1.33 -13.78 3.13
C ASP A 21 2.84 -13.57 2.93
N ASP A 22 3.22 -12.65 2.04
CA ASP A 22 4.62 -12.37 1.69
C ASP A 22 5.40 -11.76 2.86
N PHE A 23 4.77 -10.86 3.62
CA PHE A 23 5.43 -10.16 4.73
C PHE A 23 5.56 -11.02 5.98
N PHE A 24 4.48 -11.71 6.38
CA PHE A 24 4.49 -12.47 7.63
C PHE A 24 5.07 -13.87 7.51
N LYS A 25 5.07 -14.47 6.32
CA LYS A 25 5.60 -15.83 6.04
C LYS A 25 5.08 -16.90 7.01
N SER A 26 3.95 -16.64 7.63
CA SER A 26 3.27 -17.51 8.59
C SER A 26 1.77 -17.30 8.46
N GLU A 27 0.98 -18.26 8.89
CA GLU A 27 -0.46 -18.14 8.89
C GLU A 27 -0.91 -16.94 9.73
N VAL A 28 -1.74 -16.09 9.15
CA VAL A 28 -2.35 -14.91 9.77
C VAL A 28 -3.86 -15.00 9.68
N GLU A 29 -4.55 -14.43 10.66
CA GLU A 29 -5.99 -14.24 10.61
C GLU A 29 -6.28 -12.89 9.95
N LEU A 30 -6.93 -12.90 8.78
CA LEU A 30 -7.25 -11.67 8.07
C LEU A 30 -8.54 -11.03 8.61
N VAL A 31 -8.45 -9.74 8.90
CA VAL A 31 -9.59 -8.87 9.22
C VAL A 31 -9.89 -8.03 7.98
N GLU A 32 -10.92 -8.43 7.23
CA GLU A 32 -11.33 -7.77 5.99
C GLU A 32 -12.02 -6.43 6.27
N CYS A 33 -11.57 -5.37 5.64
CA CYS A 33 -12.05 -4.01 5.82
C CYS A 33 -12.44 -3.39 4.49
N LEU A 34 -13.63 -2.78 4.40
CA LEU A 34 -14.14 -2.18 3.16
C LEU A 34 -13.40 -0.88 2.77
N SER A 35 -12.67 -0.27 3.70
CA SER A 35 -11.92 0.97 3.47
C SER A 35 -10.70 1.04 4.39
N PHE A 36 -9.77 1.96 4.08
CA PHE A 36 -8.65 2.23 4.98
C PHE A 36 -9.08 2.86 6.31
N HIS A 37 -10.17 3.61 6.36
CA HIS A 37 -10.76 4.08 7.62
C HIS A 37 -11.22 2.90 8.49
N ALA A 38 -11.98 1.95 7.91
CA ALA A 38 -12.41 0.75 8.63
C ALA A 38 -11.23 -0.12 9.11
N LEU A 39 -10.12 -0.14 8.34
CA LEU A 39 -8.88 -0.81 8.75
C LEU A 39 -8.28 -0.13 10.00
N VAL A 40 -8.20 1.19 10.01
CA VAL A 40 -7.72 1.96 11.18
C VAL A 40 -8.63 1.75 12.37
N ASP A 41 -9.95 1.81 12.17
CA ASP A 41 -10.94 1.54 13.24
C ASP A 41 -10.76 0.13 13.84
N ALA A 42 -10.47 -0.88 13.00
CA ALA A 42 -10.21 -2.24 13.47
C ALA A 42 -8.94 -2.33 14.33
N LEU A 43 -7.88 -1.58 13.98
CA LEU A 43 -6.66 -1.47 14.78
C LEU A 43 -6.93 -0.78 16.14
N LEU A 44 -7.59 0.37 16.11
CA LEU A 44 -7.88 1.15 17.33
C LEU A 44 -8.82 0.40 18.28
N ALA A 45 -9.77 -0.35 17.73
CA ALA A 45 -10.67 -1.20 18.51
C ALA A 45 -10.03 -2.51 19.01
N GLY A 46 -8.76 -2.78 18.69
CA GLY A 46 -8.08 -4.03 19.04
C GLY A 46 -8.64 -5.29 18.37
N LYS A 47 -9.39 -5.14 17.26
CA LYS A 47 -9.88 -6.24 16.44
C LYS A 47 -8.77 -6.83 15.57
N ALA A 48 -7.77 -6.04 15.22
CA ALA A 48 -6.57 -6.44 14.52
C ALA A 48 -5.33 -5.98 15.28
N ASP A 49 -4.25 -6.75 15.17
CA ASP A 49 -2.97 -6.48 15.83
C ASP A 49 -2.05 -5.65 14.93
N LYS A 50 -2.23 -5.76 13.61
CA LYS A 50 -1.48 -5.05 12.57
C LYS A 50 -2.38 -4.72 11.40
N GLY A 51 -2.00 -3.72 10.60
CA GLY A 51 -2.69 -3.36 9.37
C GLY A 51 -1.74 -3.26 8.20
N ILE A 52 -2.21 -3.59 7.01
CA ILE A 52 -1.48 -3.42 5.75
C ILE A 52 -2.16 -2.32 4.95
N MET A 53 -1.42 -1.25 4.65
CA MET A 53 -1.92 -0.10 3.92
C MET A 53 -1.07 0.18 2.69
N ALA A 54 -1.70 0.23 1.51
CA ALA A 54 -1.04 0.76 0.32
C ALA A 54 -0.74 2.25 0.52
N ILE A 55 0.49 2.69 0.28
CA ILE A 55 0.90 4.08 0.51
C ILE A 55 1.31 4.79 -0.78
N GLU A 56 1.78 4.05 -1.75
CA GLU A 56 2.26 4.59 -3.03
C GLU A 56 2.19 3.52 -4.13
N ASN A 57 1.87 3.95 -5.34
CA ASN A 57 1.98 3.12 -6.54
C ASN A 57 2.88 3.82 -7.56
N SER A 58 3.74 3.09 -8.25
CA SER A 58 4.74 3.63 -9.18
C SER A 58 4.14 4.37 -10.39
N ILE A 59 2.87 4.13 -10.71
CA ILE A 59 2.14 4.75 -11.82
C ILE A 59 1.17 5.82 -11.31
N ALA A 60 0.37 5.48 -10.29
CA ALA A 60 -0.68 6.36 -9.75
C ALA A 60 -0.15 7.39 -8.73
N GLY A 61 1.09 7.20 -8.23
CA GLY A 61 1.70 8.10 -7.24
C GLY A 61 1.27 7.80 -5.81
N SER A 62 1.37 8.80 -4.95
CA SER A 62 1.09 8.69 -3.51
C SER A 62 -0.41 8.57 -3.22
N ILE A 63 -0.78 7.68 -2.32
CA ILE A 63 -2.15 7.55 -1.81
C ILE A 63 -2.28 8.49 -0.61
N ILE A 64 -2.45 9.77 -0.92
CA ILE A 64 -2.40 10.88 0.06
C ILE A 64 -3.29 10.66 1.30
N PRO A 65 -4.56 10.19 1.18
CA PRO A 65 -5.40 9.98 2.36
C PRO A 65 -4.79 9.01 3.39
N ASN A 66 -4.01 8.03 2.95
CA ASN A 66 -3.43 7.04 3.85
C ASN A 66 -2.29 7.62 4.70
N TYR A 67 -1.57 8.62 4.19
CA TYR A 67 -0.59 9.36 5.00
C TYR A 67 -1.28 10.12 6.14
N ALA A 68 -2.41 10.77 5.86
CA ALA A 68 -3.20 11.45 6.88
C ALA A 68 -3.68 10.46 7.95
N LEU A 69 -4.25 9.32 7.55
CA LEU A 69 -4.72 8.29 8.48
C LEU A 69 -3.62 7.78 9.42
N VAL A 70 -2.41 7.56 8.91
CA VAL A 70 -1.26 7.13 9.74
C VAL A 70 -0.96 8.17 10.81
N CYS A 71 -0.94 9.46 10.45
CA CYS A 71 -0.59 10.53 11.38
C CYS A 71 -1.68 10.85 12.39
N GLU A 72 -2.89 11.06 11.92
CA GLU A 72 -4.03 11.45 12.74
C GLU A 72 -4.36 10.41 13.82
N ASN A 73 -4.08 9.13 13.50
CA ASN A 73 -4.34 8.02 14.42
C ASN A 73 -3.09 7.52 15.14
N HIS A 74 -1.97 8.25 15.06
CA HIS A 74 -0.71 7.92 15.71
C HIS A 74 -0.25 6.47 15.45
N LEU A 75 -0.45 5.98 14.23
CA LEU A 75 -0.03 4.63 13.86
C LEU A 75 1.49 4.60 13.65
N HIS A 76 2.11 3.49 14.05
CA HIS A 76 3.53 3.25 13.87
C HIS A 76 3.78 2.31 12.69
N ILE A 77 4.63 2.73 11.76
CA ILE A 77 5.10 1.91 10.66
C ILE A 77 6.18 0.96 11.19
N ILE A 78 5.95 -0.33 11.04
CA ILE A 78 6.84 -1.39 11.55
C ILE A 78 7.53 -2.19 10.43
N GLY A 79 7.26 -1.84 9.19
CA GLY A 79 7.83 -2.46 8.01
C GLY A 79 7.14 -2.01 6.74
N GLU A 80 7.69 -2.42 5.61
CA GLU A 80 7.14 -2.17 4.29
C GLU A 80 7.31 -3.39 3.39
N HIS A 81 6.52 -3.43 2.32
CA HIS A 81 6.62 -4.43 1.27
C HIS A 81 6.34 -3.79 -0.09
N TYR A 82 7.09 -4.18 -1.11
CA TYR A 82 6.85 -3.77 -2.50
C TYR A 82 6.29 -4.95 -3.27
N LEU A 83 5.09 -4.78 -3.82
CA LEU A 83 4.43 -5.80 -4.63
C LEU A 83 4.34 -5.32 -6.08
N ASN A 84 4.84 -6.12 -7.01
CA ASN A 84 4.58 -5.92 -8.43
C ASN A 84 3.12 -6.29 -8.72
N ILE A 85 2.38 -5.35 -9.29
CA ILE A 85 0.96 -5.52 -9.57
C ILE A 85 0.81 -6.16 -10.94
N HIS A 86 0.32 -7.38 -10.93
CA HIS A 86 -0.02 -8.14 -12.12
C HIS A 86 -1.52 -8.34 -12.22
N HIS A 87 -2.07 -8.21 -13.41
CA HIS A 87 -3.48 -8.37 -13.69
C HIS A 87 -3.73 -9.59 -14.58
N TYR A 88 -4.71 -10.40 -14.18
CA TYR A 88 -5.09 -11.63 -14.86
C TYR A 88 -6.58 -11.59 -15.20
N VAL A 89 -6.94 -12.02 -16.42
CA VAL A 89 -8.34 -12.30 -16.74
C VAL A 89 -8.67 -13.71 -16.26
N MET A 90 -9.69 -13.86 -15.46
CA MET A 90 -10.09 -15.14 -14.90
C MET A 90 -11.60 -15.34 -14.94
N ALA A 91 -12.03 -16.57 -15.15
CA ALA A 91 -13.44 -16.95 -15.25
C ALA A 91 -13.69 -18.36 -14.68
N LEU A 92 -14.95 -18.78 -14.60
CA LEU A 92 -15.29 -20.15 -14.22
C LEU A 92 -14.62 -21.16 -15.15
N PRO A 93 -14.22 -22.34 -14.61
CA PRO A 93 -13.55 -23.36 -15.40
C PRO A 93 -14.30 -23.79 -16.67
N GLY A 94 -13.51 -24.16 -17.69
CA GLY A 94 -14.00 -24.63 -18.96
C GLY A 94 -14.60 -23.54 -19.85
N GLN A 95 -14.15 -22.30 -19.72
CA GLN A 95 -14.43 -21.19 -20.61
C GLN A 95 -13.15 -20.72 -21.29
N GLU A 96 -13.27 -20.22 -22.50
CA GLU A 96 -12.21 -19.55 -23.26
C GLU A 96 -12.51 -18.04 -23.35
N ILE A 97 -11.51 -17.25 -23.76
CA ILE A 97 -11.65 -15.78 -23.88
C ILE A 97 -12.77 -15.40 -24.87
N SER A 98 -13.02 -16.22 -25.88
CA SER A 98 -14.09 -16.06 -26.86
C SER A 98 -15.50 -16.23 -26.27
N ASP A 99 -15.64 -16.91 -25.14
CA ASP A 99 -16.92 -17.11 -24.46
C ASP A 99 -17.29 -15.92 -23.58
N ILE A 100 -16.29 -15.07 -23.27
CA ILE A 100 -16.45 -13.95 -22.36
C ILE A 100 -17.10 -12.77 -23.08
N ARG A 101 -18.21 -12.29 -22.54
CA ARG A 101 -18.95 -11.13 -23.05
C ARG A 101 -18.74 -9.88 -22.20
N GLU A 102 -18.37 -10.09 -20.94
CA GLU A 102 -18.20 -9.01 -19.98
C GLU A 102 -17.00 -9.26 -19.07
N VAL A 103 -16.18 -8.23 -18.89
CA VAL A 103 -15.08 -8.19 -17.92
C VAL A 103 -15.41 -7.17 -16.85
N ARG A 104 -15.33 -7.58 -15.58
CA ARG A 104 -15.59 -6.75 -14.41
C ARG A 104 -14.33 -6.57 -13.58
N SER A 105 -14.12 -5.38 -13.02
CA SER A 105 -13.07 -5.11 -12.05
C SER A 105 -13.19 -3.70 -11.47
N HIS A 106 -12.32 -3.39 -10.51
CA HIS A 106 -12.13 -2.03 -10.03
C HIS A 106 -11.71 -1.09 -11.19
N PRO A 107 -12.23 0.16 -11.25
CA PRO A 107 -11.95 1.11 -12.34
C PRO A 107 -10.46 1.26 -12.68
N MET A 108 -9.57 1.33 -11.66
CA MET A 108 -8.13 1.44 -11.89
C MET A 108 -7.52 0.20 -12.56
N ALA A 109 -8.01 -1.00 -12.25
CA ALA A 109 -7.53 -2.22 -12.90
C ALA A 109 -7.97 -2.28 -14.36
N LEU A 110 -9.22 -1.89 -14.66
CA LEU A 110 -9.71 -1.77 -16.04
C LEU A 110 -8.89 -0.76 -16.83
N LEU A 111 -8.60 0.41 -16.25
CA LEU A 111 -7.78 1.44 -16.88
C LEU A 111 -6.36 0.94 -17.19
N GLN A 112 -5.74 0.26 -16.24
CA GLN A 112 -4.40 -0.30 -16.39
C GLN A 112 -4.31 -1.42 -17.44
N CYS A 113 -5.43 -2.10 -17.74
CA CYS A 113 -5.50 -3.19 -18.72
C CYS A 113 -6.13 -2.77 -20.07
N ARG A 114 -6.30 -1.48 -20.29
CA ARG A 114 -7.07 -0.96 -21.43
C ARG A 114 -6.52 -1.39 -22.79
N GLU A 115 -5.19 -1.45 -22.96
CA GLU A 115 -4.60 -1.83 -24.24
C GLU A 115 -4.88 -3.30 -24.59
N TYR A 116 -4.80 -4.19 -23.62
CA TYR A 116 -5.21 -5.58 -23.82
C TYR A 116 -6.70 -5.68 -24.16
N LEU A 117 -7.56 -4.97 -23.43
CA LEU A 117 -9.02 -5.02 -23.64
C LEU A 117 -9.44 -4.45 -25.01
N LYS A 118 -8.69 -3.52 -25.60
CA LYS A 118 -8.90 -3.06 -26.98
C LYS A 118 -8.71 -4.19 -28.01
N THR A 119 -7.90 -5.19 -27.73
CA THR A 119 -7.72 -6.36 -28.61
C THR A 119 -8.89 -7.33 -28.55
N GLN A 120 -9.81 -7.14 -27.60
CA GLN A 120 -10.98 -7.97 -27.34
C GLN A 120 -12.27 -7.15 -27.51
N PRO A 121 -12.61 -6.63 -28.71
CA PRO A 121 -13.69 -5.67 -28.90
C PRO A 121 -15.10 -6.22 -28.60
N HIS A 122 -15.22 -7.55 -28.49
CA HIS A 122 -16.48 -8.22 -28.13
C HIS A 122 -16.75 -8.23 -26.63
N ILE A 123 -15.75 -7.86 -25.81
CA ILE A 123 -15.86 -7.86 -24.35
C ILE A 123 -16.28 -6.48 -23.85
N LYS A 124 -17.39 -6.39 -23.15
CA LYS A 124 -17.83 -5.18 -22.46
C LYS A 124 -17.07 -5.02 -21.12
N MET A 125 -16.49 -3.84 -20.88
CA MET A 125 -15.92 -3.48 -19.58
C MET A 125 -17.01 -2.98 -18.63
N VAL A 126 -17.01 -3.48 -17.40
CA VAL A 126 -17.96 -3.08 -16.35
C VAL A 126 -17.19 -2.82 -15.06
N GLU A 127 -17.39 -1.68 -14.46
CA GLU A 127 -16.80 -1.31 -13.17
C GLU A 127 -17.46 -2.08 -12.02
N ASP A 128 -16.66 -2.54 -11.08
CA ASP A 128 -17.08 -3.16 -9.82
C ASP A 128 -16.27 -2.56 -8.66
N VAL A 129 -16.67 -2.85 -7.44
CA VAL A 129 -16.14 -2.24 -6.22
C VAL A 129 -14.67 -2.64 -5.96
N ASP A 130 -14.32 -3.92 -6.22
CA ASP A 130 -12.99 -4.46 -5.91
C ASP A 130 -12.64 -5.62 -6.85
N THR A 131 -11.36 -5.84 -7.11
CA THR A 131 -10.85 -6.88 -8.01
C THR A 131 -11.15 -8.29 -7.50
N ALA A 132 -10.83 -8.58 -6.24
CA ALA A 132 -11.01 -9.89 -5.63
C ALA A 132 -12.48 -10.18 -5.33
N GLU A 133 -13.26 -9.15 -4.97
CA GLU A 133 -14.71 -9.27 -4.76
C GLU A 133 -15.42 -9.69 -6.04
N THR A 134 -15.00 -9.17 -7.18
CA THR A 134 -15.54 -9.60 -8.48
C THR A 134 -15.26 -11.08 -8.73
N ALA A 135 -14.04 -11.54 -8.48
CA ALA A 135 -13.67 -12.96 -8.62
C ALA A 135 -14.51 -13.84 -7.67
N ARG A 136 -14.70 -13.41 -6.43
CA ARG A 136 -15.56 -14.11 -5.46
C ARG A 136 -17.00 -14.23 -5.93
N LYS A 137 -17.60 -13.13 -6.43
CA LYS A 137 -18.98 -13.12 -6.97
C LYS A 137 -19.14 -14.09 -8.15
N ILE A 138 -18.19 -14.08 -9.10
CA ILE A 138 -18.22 -15.01 -10.25
C ILE A 138 -18.27 -16.45 -9.77
N HIS A 139 -17.45 -16.82 -8.77
CA HIS A 139 -17.47 -18.16 -8.19
C HIS A 139 -18.79 -18.46 -7.46
N GLN A 140 -19.23 -17.58 -6.56
CA GLN A 140 -20.41 -17.83 -5.73
C GLN A 140 -21.72 -17.90 -6.53
N GLU A 141 -21.86 -16.99 -7.50
CA GLU A 141 -23.07 -16.86 -8.33
C GLU A 141 -22.99 -17.69 -9.62
N GLN A 142 -21.89 -18.44 -9.83
CA GLN A 142 -21.66 -19.29 -11.01
C GLN A 142 -21.88 -18.53 -12.34
N LEU A 143 -21.33 -17.33 -12.45
CA LEU A 143 -21.52 -16.42 -13.58
C LEU A 143 -20.70 -16.85 -14.80
N ARG A 144 -21.34 -17.47 -15.79
CA ARG A 144 -20.70 -17.82 -17.07
C ARG A 144 -20.78 -16.66 -18.07
N GLY A 145 -19.76 -16.57 -18.94
CA GLY A 145 -19.63 -15.47 -19.91
C GLY A 145 -19.16 -14.15 -19.29
N ILE A 146 -18.81 -14.18 -17.99
CA ILE A 146 -18.30 -13.04 -17.24
C ILE A 146 -16.93 -13.41 -16.69
N ALA A 147 -15.94 -12.51 -16.85
CA ALA A 147 -14.60 -12.68 -16.29
C ALA A 147 -14.26 -11.53 -15.31
N ALA A 148 -13.39 -11.80 -14.35
CA ALA A 148 -12.79 -10.80 -13.51
C ALA A 148 -11.38 -10.43 -14.00
N ILE A 149 -10.97 -9.17 -13.77
CA ILE A 149 -9.55 -8.82 -13.73
C ILE A 149 -9.15 -8.71 -12.27
N ALA A 150 -8.27 -9.61 -11.81
CA ALA A 150 -7.86 -9.69 -10.42
C ALA A 150 -6.42 -10.23 -10.28
N PRO A 151 -5.81 -10.17 -9.08
CA PRO A 151 -4.54 -10.82 -8.79
C PRO A 151 -4.61 -12.35 -8.93
N GLN A 152 -3.49 -12.99 -9.23
CA GLN A 152 -3.43 -14.45 -9.40
C GLN A 152 -3.95 -15.21 -8.17
N VAL A 153 -3.70 -14.70 -6.97
CA VAL A 153 -4.16 -15.32 -5.71
C VAL A 153 -5.69 -15.50 -5.66
N ALA A 154 -6.45 -14.60 -6.29
CA ALA A 154 -7.90 -14.73 -6.38
C ALA A 154 -8.33 -15.94 -7.23
N ALA A 155 -7.63 -16.22 -8.34
CA ALA A 155 -7.93 -17.38 -9.17
C ALA A 155 -7.77 -18.68 -8.39
N ALA A 156 -6.66 -18.85 -7.68
CA ALA A 156 -6.41 -20.04 -6.85
C ALA A 156 -7.43 -20.16 -5.71
N LEU A 157 -7.76 -19.05 -5.04
CA LEU A 157 -8.69 -19.05 -3.90
C LEU A 157 -10.12 -19.38 -4.29
N TYR A 158 -10.58 -18.89 -5.44
CA TYR A 158 -11.98 -19.05 -5.89
C TYR A 158 -12.15 -20.11 -6.99
N GLY A 159 -11.10 -20.88 -7.30
CA GLY A 159 -11.18 -21.96 -8.28
C GLY A 159 -11.55 -21.48 -9.70
N LEU A 160 -10.99 -20.35 -10.12
CA LEU A 160 -11.18 -19.78 -11.44
C LEU A 160 -10.02 -20.11 -12.36
N ASP A 161 -10.30 -20.35 -13.65
CA ASP A 161 -9.28 -20.52 -14.67
C ASP A 161 -8.74 -19.16 -15.12
N ILE A 162 -7.42 -19.06 -15.28
CA ILE A 162 -6.77 -17.86 -15.81
C ILE A 162 -6.78 -17.95 -17.34
N LEU A 163 -7.56 -17.08 -17.99
CA LEU A 163 -7.71 -17.00 -19.44
C LEU A 163 -6.62 -16.14 -20.11
N ALA A 164 -6.10 -15.13 -19.41
CA ALA A 164 -4.99 -14.30 -19.88
C ALA A 164 -4.15 -13.82 -18.70
N ARG A 165 -2.84 -13.70 -18.93
CA ARG A 165 -1.85 -13.34 -17.91
C ARG A 165 -1.19 -12.02 -18.25
N ASP A 166 -0.79 -11.28 -17.20
CA ASP A 166 0.05 -10.08 -17.29
C ASP A 166 -0.50 -9.05 -18.29
N ILE A 167 -1.81 -8.78 -18.20
CA ILE A 167 -2.53 -7.97 -19.19
C ILE A 167 -2.43 -6.47 -18.94
N GLN A 168 -1.70 -6.03 -17.92
CA GLN A 168 -1.46 -4.62 -17.65
C GLN A 168 -0.60 -3.98 -18.75
N THR A 169 -0.96 -2.77 -19.16
CA THR A 169 -0.29 -2.00 -20.22
C THR A 169 1.16 -1.65 -19.83
N ILE A 170 1.39 -1.36 -18.55
CA ILE A 170 2.72 -1.03 -18.03
C ILE A 170 3.21 -2.20 -17.18
N PRO A 171 4.25 -2.95 -17.63
CA PRO A 171 4.74 -4.13 -16.91
C PRO A 171 5.31 -3.81 -15.53
N ASN A 172 6.03 -2.69 -15.42
CA ASN A 172 6.69 -2.27 -14.18
C ASN A 172 5.73 -1.43 -13.31
N ASN A 173 4.73 -2.08 -12.75
CA ASN A 173 3.74 -1.48 -11.86
C ASN A 173 3.93 -2.03 -10.45
N ALA A 174 4.56 -1.25 -9.58
CA ALA A 174 4.79 -1.66 -8.20
C ALA A 174 3.98 -0.80 -7.22
N THR A 175 3.38 -1.44 -6.24
CA THR A 175 2.74 -0.76 -5.11
C THR A 175 3.57 -0.99 -3.86
N ARG A 176 3.86 0.10 -3.15
CA ARG A 176 4.46 0.05 -1.83
C ARG A 176 3.36 -0.01 -0.78
N PHE A 177 3.46 -1.01 0.08
CA PHE A 177 2.61 -1.19 1.24
C PHE A 177 3.43 -0.97 2.50
N ILE A 178 2.81 -0.38 3.51
CA ILE A 178 3.35 -0.26 4.85
C ILE A 178 2.59 -1.19 5.79
N VAL A 179 3.29 -1.73 6.76
CA VAL A 179 2.70 -2.50 7.86
C VAL A 179 2.67 -1.60 9.08
N VAL A 180 1.47 -1.37 9.61
CA VAL A 180 1.23 -0.45 10.71
C VAL A 180 0.63 -1.14 11.93
N LYS A 181 0.81 -0.53 13.10
CA LYS A 181 0.16 -0.90 14.35
C LYS A 181 0.00 0.31 15.29
N THR A 182 -0.78 0.16 16.35
CA THR A 182 -1.07 1.22 17.34
C THR A 182 0.04 1.43 18.37
N THR A 183 0.96 0.49 18.53
CA THR A 183 2.06 0.58 19.49
C THR A 183 3.40 0.52 18.82
N ASN A 184 4.39 1.28 19.28
CA ASN A 184 5.73 1.20 18.71
C ASN A 184 6.35 -0.19 18.96
N LYS A 185 7.06 -0.73 17.97
CA LYS A 185 7.91 -1.91 18.11
C LYS A 185 9.35 -1.47 17.94
N VAL A 186 10.12 -1.63 18.98
CA VAL A 186 11.56 -1.37 18.90
C VAL A 186 12.21 -2.60 18.27
N LEU A 187 12.80 -2.43 17.09
CA LEU A 187 13.69 -3.41 16.48
C LEU A 187 15.11 -3.20 17.04
N PRO A 188 15.99 -4.22 16.99
CA PRO A 188 17.40 -4.02 17.19
C PRO A 188 17.94 -2.98 16.20
N ARG A 189 18.80 -2.07 16.69
CA ARG A 189 19.29 -0.95 15.87
C ARG A 189 20.04 -1.41 14.61
N GLU A 190 20.68 -2.55 14.69
CA GLU A 190 21.45 -3.17 13.61
C GLU A 190 20.55 -3.66 12.45
N GLU A 191 19.27 -3.82 12.71
CA GLU A 191 18.29 -4.25 11.71
C GLU A 191 17.54 -3.08 11.05
N ILE A 192 17.80 -1.85 11.52
CA ILE A 192 17.11 -0.65 11.05
C ILE A 192 18.01 0.12 10.09
N ASP A 193 17.55 0.32 8.87
CA ASP A 193 18.23 1.08 7.82
C ASP A 193 17.31 2.06 7.09
N LYS A 194 16.06 2.20 7.59
CA LYS A 194 15.07 3.13 7.05
C LYS A 194 14.19 3.71 8.15
N ALA A 195 13.80 4.97 7.97
CA ALA A 195 12.85 5.63 8.84
C ALA A 195 11.85 6.47 8.04
N SER A 196 10.62 6.53 8.55
CA SER A 196 9.58 7.45 8.06
C SER A 196 9.32 8.53 9.11
N LEU A 197 9.36 9.77 8.68
CA LEU A 197 9.24 10.97 9.50
C LEU A 197 8.09 11.83 9.01
N ARG A 198 7.49 12.59 9.94
CA ARG A 198 6.65 13.73 9.61
C ARG A 198 7.13 14.96 10.37
N PHE A 199 7.13 16.11 9.74
CA PHE A 199 7.43 17.38 10.37
C PHE A 199 6.72 18.54 9.66
N ILE A 200 6.59 19.64 10.36
CA ILE A 200 6.12 20.92 9.83
C ILE A 200 7.30 21.90 9.88
N THR A 201 7.51 22.67 8.82
CA THR A 201 8.52 23.73 8.81
C THR A 201 7.88 25.09 8.96
N ASP A 202 8.63 26.04 9.50
CA ASP A 202 8.29 27.48 9.41
C ASP A 202 7.98 27.88 7.96
N HIS A 203 6.99 28.71 7.76
CA HIS A 203 6.67 29.27 6.44
C HIS A 203 7.65 30.42 6.07
N LYS A 204 8.96 30.08 6.02
CA LYS A 204 10.05 31.00 5.67
C LYS A 204 10.83 30.45 4.47
N ARG A 205 11.45 31.39 3.74
CA ARG A 205 12.33 31.02 2.62
C ARG A 205 13.49 30.17 3.14
N GLY A 206 13.66 28.99 2.53
CA GLY A 206 14.77 28.09 2.84
C GLY A 206 14.51 27.09 3.98
N SER A 207 13.41 27.17 4.75
CA SER A 207 13.17 26.29 5.90
C SER A 207 13.23 24.80 5.53
N LEU A 208 12.53 24.38 4.48
CA LEU A 208 12.62 23.00 4.00
C LEU A 208 14.02 22.62 3.52
N ALA A 209 14.69 23.54 2.79
CA ALA A 209 16.05 23.28 2.30
C ALA A 209 17.04 23.05 3.45
N THR A 210 16.92 23.80 4.56
CA THR A 210 17.74 23.59 5.76
C THR A 210 17.56 22.18 6.32
N VAL A 211 16.34 21.69 6.42
CA VAL A 211 16.07 20.31 6.91
C VAL A 211 16.66 19.27 5.97
N LEU A 212 16.51 19.45 4.65
CA LEU A 212 17.07 18.52 3.66
C LEU A 212 18.61 18.51 3.67
N ASN A 213 19.25 19.68 3.88
CA ASN A 213 20.70 19.77 4.04
C ASN A 213 21.17 19.00 5.28
N VAL A 214 20.47 19.15 6.41
CA VAL A 214 20.81 18.38 7.64
C VAL A 214 20.72 16.87 7.39
N MET A 215 19.71 16.40 6.65
CA MET A 215 19.62 14.98 6.27
C MET A 215 20.86 14.56 5.47
N SER A 216 21.22 15.33 4.45
CA SER A 216 22.39 15.07 3.60
C SER A 216 23.71 15.09 4.40
N ASP A 217 23.90 16.10 5.25
CA ASP A 217 25.11 16.27 6.07
C ASP A 217 25.27 15.17 7.13
N CYS A 218 24.17 14.51 7.48
CA CYS A 218 24.16 13.32 8.35
C CYS A 218 24.14 12.00 7.57
N ASN A 219 24.53 11.97 6.29
CA ASN A 219 24.58 10.78 5.43
C ASN A 219 23.23 10.05 5.26
N LEU A 220 22.12 10.75 5.37
CA LEU A 220 20.82 10.16 5.09
C LEU A 220 20.44 10.34 3.62
N ASN A 221 20.00 9.26 2.98
CA ASN A 221 19.47 9.34 1.63
C ASN A 221 17.94 9.50 1.66
N LEU A 222 17.45 10.59 1.09
CA LEU A 222 16.02 10.87 0.96
C LEU A 222 15.42 10.01 -0.15
N THR A 223 14.55 9.10 0.20
CA THR A 223 13.89 8.19 -0.76
C THR A 223 12.47 8.58 -1.11
N LYS A 224 11.84 9.41 -0.27
CA LYS A 224 10.49 9.94 -0.47
C LYS A 224 10.32 11.27 0.23
N ILE A 225 9.61 12.18 -0.44
CA ILE A 225 9.05 13.39 0.19
C ILE A 225 7.64 13.63 -0.34
N GLN A 226 6.69 13.86 0.56
CA GLN A 226 5.30 14.18 0.25
C GLN A 226 4.84 15.30 1.15
N SER A 227 4.34 16.40 0.57
CA SER A 227 3.70 17.46 1.33
C SER A 227 2.21 17.20 1.50
N LEU A 228 1.68 17.52 2.67
CA LEU A 228 0.26 17.53 2.98
C LEU A 228 -0.13 18.90 3.57
N PRO A 229 -1.27 19.49 3.18
CA PRO A 229 -1.76 20.68 3.84
C PRO A 229 -2.11 20.39 5.31
N VAL A 230 -1.84 21.34 6.18
CA VAL A 230 -2.32 21.32 7.57
C VAL A 230 -3.71 21.96 7.56
N ILE A 231 -4.75 21.17 7.83
CA ILE A 231 -6.16 21.58 7.68
C ILE A 231 -6.49 22.78 8.58
N GLU A 232 -6.00 22.77 9.82
CA GLU A 232 -6.27 23.82 10.81
C GLU A 232 -5.55 25.15 10.54
N THR A 233 -4.53 25.13 9.67
CA THR A 233 -3.72 26.31 9.37
C THR A 233 -3.54 26.46 7.86
N PRO A 234 -4.36 27.28 7.17
CA PRO A 234 -4.25 27.49 5.74
C PRO A 234 -2.82 27.88 5.32
N TRP A 235 -2.36 27.31 4.20
CA TRP A 235 -1.02 27.53 3.61
C TRP A 235 0.15 26.98 4.42
N LYS A 236 -0.09 26.28 5.53
CA LYS A 236 0.92 25.52 6.25
C LYS A 236 0.94 24.07 5.72
N TYR A 237 2.13 23.48 5.62
CA TYR A 237 2.32 22.14 5.09
C TYR A 237 3.11 21.28 6.07
N SER A 238 2.66 20.06 6.24
CA SER A 238 3.46 18.99 6.84
C SER A 238 4.17 18.20 5.73
N PHE A 239 5.35 17.71 6.03
CA PHE A 239 6.16 16.93 5.11
C PHE A 239 6.32 15.52 5.66
N PHE A 240 5.92 14.55 4.85
CA PHE A 240 6.25 13.15 5.03
C PHE A 240 7.54 12.85 4.31
N VAL A 241 8.45 12.19 5.01
CA VAL A 241 9.78 11.93 4.48
C VAL A 241 10.20 10.51 4.85
N ASP A 242 10.67 9.76 3.87
CA ASP A 242 11.36 8.50 4.12
C ASP A 242 12.84 8.69 3.85
N VAL A 243 13.65 8.26 4.79
CA VAL A 243 15.11 8.29 4.70
C VAL A 243 15.70 6.89 4.90
N THR A 244 16.76 6.59 4.15
CA THR A 244 17.60 5.41 4.37
C THR A 244 18.97 5.83 4.85
N PHE A 245 19.66 4.97 5.60
CA PHE A 245 20.96 5.19 6.19
C PHE A 245 21.71 3.89 6.37
N GLU A 246 23.05 3.96 6.40
CA GLU A 246 23.91 2.80 6.66
C GLU A 246 24.17 2.63 8.16
N LEU A 247 24.34 3.74 8.88
CA LEU A 247 24.60 3.75 10.32
C LEU A 247 23.43 4.35 11.07
N TYR A 248 22.89 3.63 12.03
CA TYR A 248 21.80 4.11 12.88
C TYR A 248 22.18 5.39 13.67
N SER A 249 23.47 5.55 14.04
CA SER A 249 24.00 6.76 14.69
C SER A 249 23.84 8.03 13.85
N ASP A 250 23.95 7.92 12.52
CA ASP A 250 23.76 9.05 11.61
C ASP A 250 22.29 9.48 11.61
N PHE A 251 21.38 8.51 11.62
CA PHE A 251 19.96 8.79 11.77
C PHE A 251 19.61 9.43 13.12
N GLU A 252 20.15 8.94 14.25
CA GLU A 252 19.92 9.54 15.58
C GLU A 252 20.37 11.00 15.63
N LYS A 253 21.53 11.29 15.04
CA LYS A 253 22.07 12.66 14.93
C LYS A 253 21.14 13.55 14.10
N ALA A 254 20.74 13.10 12.91
CA ALA A 254 19.81 13.84 12.03
C ALA A 254 18.47 14.07 12.73
N LYS A 255 17.89 13.05 13.34
CA LYS A 255 16.61 13.11 14.08
C LYS A 255 16.65 14.19 15.16
N SER A 256 17.74 14.26 15.93
CA SER A 256 17.91 15.25 16.99
C SER A 256 17.98 16.67 16.42
N LEU A 257 18.70 16.88 15.33
CA LEU A 257 18.83 18.19 14.68
C LEU A 257 17.51 18.64 14.03
N ILE A 258 16.84 17.74 13.30
CA ILE A 258 15.58 18.02 12.62
C ILE A 258 14.49 18.37 13.63
N SER A 259 14.43 17.67 14.76
CA SER A 259 13.42 17.96 15.80
C SER A 259 13.54 19.36 16.40
N ILE A 260 14.74 19.96 16.37
CA ILE A 260 14.97 21.36 16.83
C ILE A 260 14.61 22.36 15.73
N LEU A 261 14.79 22.01 14.46
CA LEU A 261 14.61 22.89 13.30
C LEU A 261 13.18 22.92 12.80
N THR A 262 12.31 22.02 13.27
CA THR A 262 10.96 21.82 12.76
C THR A 262 9.93 21.92 13.87
N GLU A 263 8.70 22.21 13.45
CA GLU A 263 7.54 22.12 14.33
C GLU A 263 6.89 20.74 14.18
N ASP A 264 6.25 20.26 15.24
CA ASP A 264 5.47 19.02 15.25
C ASP A 264 6.19 17.83 14.59
N PHE A 265 7.44 17.59 15.03
CA PHE A 265 8.22 16.46 14.57
C PHE A 265 7.66 15.14 15.09
N GLN A 266 7.40 14.20 14.20
CA GLN A 266 6.89 12.87 14.52
C GLN A 266 7.77 11.81 13.83
N LEU A 267 8.20 10.82 14.59
CA LEU A 267 8.79 9.59 14.09
C LEU A 267 7.66 8.59 13.85
N LEU A 268 7.35 8.34 12.57
CA LEU A 268 6.28 7.44 12.18
C LEU A 268 6.68 5.97 12.22
N GLY A 269 7.97 5.70 12.06
CA GLY A 269 8.49 4.34 12.17
C GLY A 269 9.97 4.22 11.80
N GLU A 270 10.58 3.19 12.36
CA GLU A 270 11.94 2.74 12.10
C GLU A 270 11.88 1.26 11.76
N TYR A 271 12.39 0.88 10.59
CA TYR A 271 12.22 -0.47 10.08
C TYR A 271 13.30 -0.84 9.05
N LYS A 272 13.29 -2.10 8.63
CA LYS A 272 14.16 -2.60 7.57
C LYS A 272 13.65 -2.15 6.21
N ASN A 273 14.53 -1.57 5.39
CA ASN A 273 14.24 -1.24 4.01
C ASN A 273 13.94 -2.52 3.21
N ALA A 274 12.78 -2.57 2.56
CA ALA A 274 12.40 -3.69 1.71
C ALA A 274 12.78 -3.51 0.23
N ARG A 275 13.29 -2.34 -0.14
CA ARG A 275 13.77 -2.05 -1.49
C ARG A 275 15.26 -2.39 -1.55
N ILE A 276 15.56 -3.50 -2.18
CA ILE A 276 16.93 -3.95 -2.46
C ILE A 276 17.35 -3.44 -3.83
#